data_047aa05dfea123afa496532b1ed602da
#
_entry.id   047aa05dfea123afa496532b1ed602da
#
_cell.length_a   1.000
_cell.length_b   1.000
_cell.length_c   1.000
_cell.angle_alpha   90.00
_cell.angle_beta   90.00
_cell.angle_gamma   90.00
#
_symmetry.space_group_name_H-M   'P 1'
#
loop_
_entity.id
_entity.type
_entity.pdbx_description
1 polymer ?
#
loop_
_entity_poly.entity_id
_entity_poly.type
_entity_poly.pdbx_seq_one_letter_code
_entity_poly.pdbx_strand_id
1 'polypeptide(L)'
;AYARTLHSLVRWIGICDGNMQEGSFRCDANVSVRRAGTDKLGTRTESKNLNSFRFLERAILFEVERQIEVLESGGTVVQETRLYDPDRDETRPMRSKEEANDYRYFPDPDLLPVELDRDFINEVRRMLPELPDAKRERWVREYGLKADAAGVLAADPDVAELFDALARESGQPVAA
;
A
#
# COMPACT_ATOMS: atom_id res chain seq x y z
N ALA A 1 4.75 4.81 -4.52
CA ALA A 1 3.72 4.45 -5.53
C ALA A 1 2.89 3.25 -5.08
N TYR A 2 3.44 2.02 -4.97
CA TYR A 2 2.73 0.77 -4.70
C TYR A 2 1.69 0.82 -3.55
N ALA A 3 2.11 1.26 -2.36
CA ALA A 3 1.22 1.33 -1.20
C ALA A 3 0.04 2.28 -1.40
N ARG A 4 0.24 3.39 -2.12
CA ARG A 4 -0.84 4.33 -2.46
C ARG A 4 -1.83 3.71 -3.44
N THR A 5 -1.35 3.00 -4.45
CA THR A 5 -2.22 2.30 -5.41
C THR A 5 -3.07 1.24 -4.71
N LEU A 6 -2.45 0.43 -3.85
CA LEU A 6 -3.19 -0.58 -3.08
C LEU A 6 -4.23 0.05 -2.14
N HIS A 7 -3.85 1.12 -1.43
CA HIS A 7 -4.75 1.86 -0.56
C HIS A 7 -5.96 2.41 -1.34
N SER A 8 -5.71 3.04 -2.50
CA SER A 8 -6.78 3.54 -3.37
C SER A 8 -7.69 2.41 -3.83
N LEU A 9 -7.11 1.27 -4.22
CA LEU A 9 -7.86 0.11 -4.69
C LEU A 9 -8.80 -0.46 -3.62
N VAL A 10 -8.31 -0.70 -2.39
CA VAL A 10 -9.14 -1.29 -1.33
C VAL A 10 -10.28 -0.38 -0.88
N ARG A 11 -10.08 0.95 -0.96
CA ARG A 11 -11.15 1.93 -0.76
C ARG A 11 -12.15 1.91 -1.92
N TRP A 12 -11.64 1.83 -3.14
CA TRP A 12 -12.45 1.83 -4.35
C TRP A 12 -13.43 0.66 -4.42
N ILE A 13 -12.98 -0.53 -4.05
CA ILE A 13 -13.84 -1.71 -4.00
C ILE A 13 -14.65 -1.83 -2.70
N GLY A 14 -14.53 -0.88 -1.78
CA GLY A 14 -15.36 -0.77 -0.59
C GLY A 14 -15.03 -1.78 0.53
N ILE A 15 -13.86 -2.42 0.51
CA ILE A 15 -13.47 -3.42 1.53
C ILE A 15 -12.68 -2.82 2.70
N CYS A 16 -12.25 -1.57 2.59
CA CYS A 16 -11.46 -0.88 3.61
C CYS A 16 -11.66 0.64 3.50
N ASP A 17 -11.76 1.34 4.62
CA ASP A 17 -11.82 2.81 4.66
C ASP A 17 -10.46 3.47 4.40
N GLY A 18 -9.38 2.69 4.52
CA GLY A 18 -8.02 3.15 4.30
C GLY A 18 -7.43 3.98 5.45
N ASN A 19 -8.07 4.02 6.62
CA ASN A 19 -7.57 4.82 7.73
C ASN A 19 -6.29 4.22 8.33
N MET A 20 -5.15 4.84 8.01
CA MET A 20 -3.84 4.40 8.50
C MET A 20 -3.63 4.73 9.98
N GLN A 21 -4.29 5.76 10.52
CA GLN A 21 -4.13 6.16 11.91
C GLN A 21 -4.87 5.21 12.86
N GLU A 22 -6.03 4.74 12.44
CA GLU A 22 -6.84 3.77 13.18
C GLU A 22 -6.45 2.31 12.91
N GLY A 23 -5.55 2.10 11.95
CA GLY A 23 -5.01 0.79 11.65
C GLY A 23 -5.84 -0.05 10.68
N SER A 24 -6.87 0.52 10.04
CA SER A 24 -7.64 -0.16 8.99
C SER A 24 -6.77 -0.49 7.77
N PHE A 25 -5.79 0.35 7.48
CA PHE A 25 -4.75 0.08 6.49
C PHE A 25 -3.38 0.25 7.11
N ARG A 26 -2.60 -0.83 7.15
CA ARG A 26 -1.28 -0.85 7.79
C ARG A 26 -0.19 -1.23 6.79
N CYS A 27 0.94 -0.53 6.90
CA CYS A 27 2.15 -0.84 6.16
C CYS A 27 3.32 -0.97 7.13
N ASP A 28 4.04 -2.07 7.06
CA ASP A 28 5.34 -2.24 7.69
C ASP A 28 6.41 -2.30 6.58
N ALA A 29 7.57 -1.71 6.80
CA ALA A 29 8.65 -1.68 5.82
C ALA A 29 9.80 -2.58 6.26
N ASN A 30 10.17 -3.54 5.40
CA ASN A 30 11.40 -4.31 5.55
C ASN A 30 12.48 -3.71 4.65
N VAL A 31 13.56 -3.23 5.24
CA VAL A 31 14.64 -2.56 4.54
C VAL A 31 15.94 -3.32 4.71
N SER A 32 16.67 -3.54 3.62
CA SER A 32 18.04 -4.03 3.64
C SER A 32 18.85 -3.36 2.53
N VAL A 33 20.12 -3.10 2.79
CA VAL A 33 21.06 -2.55 1.79
C VAL A 33 22.14 -3.58 1.45
N ARG A 34 22.64 -3.53 0.21
CA ARG A 34 23.75 -4.37 -0.24
C ARG A 34 24.65 -3.58 -1.18
N ARG A 35 25.89 -4.02 -1.32
CA ARG A 35 26.80 -3.43 -2.31
C ARG A 35 26.28 -3.68 -3.73
N ALA A 36 26.38 -2.66 -4.59
CA ALA A 36 26.05 -2.82 -5.99
C ALA A 36 26.88 -3.96 -6.62
N GLY A 37 26.24 -4.74 -7.50
CA GLY A 37 26.89 -5.89 -8.16
C GLY A 37 26.94 -7.17 -7.33
N THR A 38 26.35 -7.20 -6.12
CA THR A 38 26.22 -8.45 -5.34
C THR A 38 24.78 -8.97 -5.39
N ASP A 39 24.60 -10.30 -5.45
CA ASP A 39 23.27 -10.94 -5.50
C ASP A 39 22.70 -11.20 -4.11
N LYS A 40 23.56 -11.36 -3.11
CA LYS A 40 23.15 -11.65 -1.74
C LYS A 40 22.54 -10.40 -1.10
N LEU A 41 21.31 -10.50 -0.63
CA LEU A 41 20.63 -9.44 0.13
C LEU A 41 21.34 -9.20 1.47
N GLY A 42 21.31 -7.94 1.93
CA GLY A 42 21.80 -7.57 3.25
C GLY A 42 20.86 -8.01 4.37
N THR A 43 21.28 -7.81 5.61
CA THR A 43 20.44 -8.03 6.79
C THR A 43 19.30 -7.04 6.80
N ARG A 44 18.08 -7.51 6.97
CA ARG A 44 16.89 -6.66 6.98
C ARG A 44 16.57 -6.13 8.37
N THR A 45 16.01 -4.93 8.40
CA THR A 45 15.32 -4.38 9.57
C THR A 45 13.84 -4.14 9.19
N GLU A 46 12.94 -4.34 10.14
CA GLU A 46 11.52 -4.07 10.00
C GLU A 46 11.19 -2.73 10.66
N SER A 47 10.64 -1.78 9.91
CA SER A 47 10.17 -0.49 10.45
C SER A 47 8.66 -0.52 10.66
N LYS A 48 8.22 -0.15 11.88
CA LYS A 48 6.81 -0.07 12.31
C LYS A 48 6.40 1.36 12.66
N ASN A 49 5.11 1.55 12.97
CA ASN A 49 4.51 2.86 13.28
C ASN A 49 4.46 3.81 12.07
N LEU A 50 4.16 3.25 10.89
CA LEU A 50 4.14 3.98 9.63
C LEU A 50 2.71 4.42 9.28
N ASN A 51 2.18 5.39 10.03
CA ASN A 51 0.78 5.80 9.99
C ASN A 51 0.45 6.80 8.84
N SER A 52 1.36 6.98 7.89
CA SER A 52 1.14 7.73 6.66
C SER A 52 2.15 7.31 5.58
N PHE A 53 1.82 7.58 4.31
CA PHE A 53 2.76 7.33 3.21
C PHE A 53 4.03 8.17 3.30
N ARG A 54 3.94 9.36 3.90
CA ARG A 54 5.10 10.21 4.16
C ARG A 54 6.03 9.58 5.20
N PHE A 55 5.46 9.02 6.27
CA PHE A 55 6.25 8.33 7.30
C PHE A 55 6.88 7.05 6.76
N LEU A 56 6.16 6.31 5.92
CA LEU A 56 6.70 5.14 5.23
C LEU A 56 7.93 5.51 4.39
N GLU A 57 7.85 6.56 3.59
CA GLU A 57 8.96 7.02 2.76
C GLU A 57 10.16 7.47 3.60
N ARG A 58 9.92 8.30 4.63
CA ARG A 58 10.98 8.80 5.51
C ARG A 58 11.66 7.70 6.30
N ALA A 59 10.90 6.78 6.86
CA ALA A 59 11.45 5.64 7.59
C ALA A 59 12.34 4.76 6.71
N ILE A 60 11.94 4.53 5.45
CA ILE A 60 12.75 3.77 4.48
C ILE A 60 14.05 4.52 4.18
N LEU A 61 13.99 5.82 3.91
CA LEU A 61 15.18 6.63 3.62
C LEU A 61 16.14 6.65 4.81
N PHE A 62 15.62 6.91 6.01
CA PHE A 62 16.42 6.88 7.24
C PHE A 62 17.10 5.52 7.43
N GLU A 63 16.38 4.41 7.26
CA GLU A 63 16.96 3.07 7.43
C GLU A 63 18.01 2.76 6.37
N VAL A 64 17.83 3.22 5.14
CA VAL A 64 18.84 3.07 4.08
C VAL A 64 20.14 3.80 4.49
N GLU A 65 20.06 5.06 4.89
CA GLU A 65 21.21 5.87 5.30
C GLU A 65 21.90 5.25 6.52
N ARG A 66 21.14 4.93 7.55
CA ARG A 66 21.68 4.30 8.78
C ARG A 66 22.41 2.98 8.48
N GLN A 67 21.84 2.12 7.64
CA GLN A 67 22.47 0.84 7.31
C GLN A 67 23.74 1.02 6.47
N ILE A 68 23.77 2.01 5.59
CA ILE A 68 24.98 2.38 4.83
C ILE A 68 26.06 2.83 5.79
N GLU A 69 25.78 3.77 6.71
CA GLU A 69 26.74 4.25 7.71
C GLU A 69 27.31 3.12 8.57
N VAL A 70 26.46 2.19 9.05
CA VAL A 70 26.90 1.03 9.83
C VAL A 70 27.86 0.15 9.03
N LEU A 71 27.55 -0.12 7.77
CA LEU A 71 28.38 -0.98 6.93
C LEU A 71 29.68 -0.30 6.48
N GLU A 72 29.65 0.99 6.19
CA GLU A 72 30.85 1.77 5.80
C GLU A 72 31.80 1.99 6.98
N SER A 73 31.28 2.10 8.20
CA SER A 73 32.11 2.13 9.41
C SER A 73 32.70 0.77 9.82
N GLY A 74 32.46 -0.29 9.06
CA GLY A 74 32.91 -1.65 9.33
C GLY A 74 32.06 -2.41 10.34
N GLY A 75 30.89 -1.86 10.71
CA GLY A 75 29.93 -2.52 11.59
C GLY A 75 29.07 -3.56 10.85
N THR A 76 28.13 -4.13 11.58
CA THR A 76 27.18 -5.13 11.07
C THR A 76 25.77 -4.72 11.41
N VAL A 77 24.89 -4.77 10.41
CA VAL A 77 23.46 -4.53 10.63
C VAL A 77 22.85 -5.72 11.37
N VAL A 78 22.17 -5.45 12.47
CA VAL A 78 21.45 -6.47 13.27
C VAL A 78 20.02 -6.58 12.75
N GLN A 79 19.52 -7.81 12.63
CA GLN A 79 18.12 -8.04 12.30
C GLN A 79 17.25 -7.70 13.51
N GLU A 80 16.47 -6.65 13.38
CA GLU A 80 15.64 -6.12 14.47
C GLU A 80 14.37 -5.44 13.94
N THR A 81 13.38 -5.30 14.81
CA THR A 81 12.23 -4.43 14.58
C THR A 81 12.53 -3.05 15.16
N ARG A 82 12.25 -2.02 14.39
CA ARG A 82 12.46 -0.62 14.74
C ARG A 82 11.14 0.16 14.67
N LEU A 83 11.00 1.13 15.55
CA LEU A 83 9.84 2.02 15.59
C LEU A 83 10.21 3.36 14.97
N TYR A 84 9.44 3.83 13.99
CA TYR A 84 9.62 5.17 13.45
C TYR A 84 9.05 6.23 14.40
N ASP A 85 9.87 7.24 14.68
CA ASP A 85 9.51 8.42 15.48
C ASP A 85 9.34 9.62 14.54
N PRO A 86 8.10 10.07 14.29
CA PRO A 86 7.83 11.16 13.35
C PRO A 86 8.32 12.53 13.85
N ASP A 87 8.48 12.72 15.16
CA ASP A 87 8.91 14.00 15.74
C ASP A 87 10.42 14.21 15.56
N ARG A 88 11.17 13.11 15.58
CA ARG A 88 12.62 13.12 15.39
C ARG A 88 13.05 12.73 14.00
N ASP A 89 12.14 12.23 13.19
CA ASP A 89 12.38 11.72 11.84
C ASP A 89 13.46 10.60 11.83
N GLU A 90 13.40 9.70 12.82
CA GLU A 90 14.36 8.62 13.00
C GLU A 90 13.65 7.30 13.31
N THR A 91 14.36 6.18 13.12
CA THR A 91 13.92 4.89 13.65
C THR A 91 14.71 4.53 14.91
N ARG A 92 14.04 3.89 15.88
CA ARG A 92 14.65 3.39 17.11
C ARG A 92 14.43 1.90 17.26
N PRO A 93 15.40 1.15 17.80
CA PRO A 93 15.19 -0.27 18.06
C PRO A 93 14.03 -0.46 19.04
N MET A 94 13.15 -1.38 18.72
CA MET A 94 12.16 -1.86 19.68
C MET A 94 12.88 -2.83 20.63
N ARG A 95 12.41 -2.87 21.89
CA ARG A 95 12.89 -3.86 22.86
C ARG A 95 12.70 -5.25 22.23
N SER A 96 13.78 -5.99 22.01
CA SER A 96 13.72 -7.32 21.42
C SER A 96 12.87 -8.20 22.34
N LYS A 97 11.73 -8.66 21.86
CA LYS A 97 11.13 -9.89 22.38
C LYS A 97 11.97 -11.00 21.77
N GLU A 98 12.70 -11.70 22.62
CA GLU A 98 13.42 -12.90 22.24
C GLU A 98 12.49 -13.79 21.42
N GLU A 99 12.96 -14.16 20.22
CA GLU A 99 12.41 -15.19 19.33
C GLU A 99 10.88 -15.35 19.39
N ALA A 100 10.16 -14.39 18.83
CA ALA A 100 8.77 -14.64 18.48
C ALA A 100 8.76 -15.66 17.33
N ASN A 101 8.68 -16.92 17.65
CA ASN A 101 8.32 -17.96 16.70
C ASN A 101 7.07 -17.47 15.97
N ASP A 102 7.11 -17.48 14.65
CA ASP A 102 6.04 -16.96 13.82
C ASP A 102 4.81 -17.89 13.86
N TYR A 103 4.07 -17.82 14.98
CA TYR A 103 2.90 -18.65 15.27
C TYR A 103 1.69 -18.36 14.36
N ARG A 104 1.79 -17.38 13.47
CA ARG A 104 0.70 -16.95 12.58
C ARG A 104 0.39 -17.90 11.43
N TYR A 105 1.19 -18.93 11.26
CA TYR A 105 0.98 -19.96 10.24
C TYR A 105 0.29 -21.22 10.74
N PHE A 106 -0.08 -21.25 12.02
CA PHE A 106 -0.90 -22.35 12.54
C PHE A 106 -2.36 -22.10 12.19
N PRO A 107 -3.08 -23.10 11.66
CA PRO A 107 -4.51 -23.04 11.56
C PRO A 107 -5.11 -22.83 12.96
N ASP A 108 -6.04 -21.87 13.07
CA ASP A 108 -6.79 -21.67 14.30
C ASP A 108 -7.71 -22.88 14.51
N PRO A 109 -7.61 -23.60 15.64
CA PRO A 109 -8.40 -24.81 15.88
C PRO A 109 -9.91 -24.53 15.96
N ASP A 110 -10.30 -23.29 16.25
CA ASP A 110 -11.70 -22.88 16.38
C ASP A 110 -12.31 -22.42 15.05
N LEU A 111 -11.50 -22.27 14.00
CA LEU A 111 -11.95 -21.86 12.68
C LEU A 111 -11.97 -23.03 11.69
N LEU A 112 -13.11 -23.21 11.04
CA LEU A 112 -13.21 -24.15 9.94
C LEU A 112 -12.49 -23.64 8.69
N PRO A 113 -11.92 -24.53 7.86
CA PRO A 113 -11.38 -24.15 6.56
C PRO A 113 -12.42 -23.40 5.71
N VAL A 114 -12.03 -22.28 5.12
CA VAL A 114 -12.89 -21.55 4.17
C VAL A 114 -12.59 -22.08 2.77
N GLU A 115 -13.59 -22.68 2.15
CA GLU A 115 -13.53 -23.19 0.78
C GLU A 115 -14.18 -22.17 -0.16
N LEU A 116 -13.38 -21.63 -1.10
CA LEU A 116 -13.86 -20.71 -2.14
C LEU A 116 -13.90 -21.48 -3.45
N ASP A 117 -15.10 -21.85 -3.89
CA ASP A 117 -15.30 -22.52 -5.16
C ASP A 117 -15.20 -21.53 -6.36
N ARG A 118 -15.19 -22.10 -7.57
CA ARG A 118 -15.10 -21.30 -8.80
C ARG A 118 -16.34 -20.44 -9.03
N ASP A 119 -17.49 -20.88 -8.58
CA ASP A 119 -18.74 -20.17 -8.79
C ASP A 119 -18.79 -18.93 -7.93
N PHE A 120 -18.39 -19.03 -6.66
CA PHE A 120 -18.21 -17.88 -5.77
C PHE A 120 -17.21 -16.85 -6.35
N ILE A 121 -16.04 -17.32 -6.82
CA ILE A 121 -15.04 -16.43 -7.42
C ILE A 121 -15.59 -15.73 -8.67
N ASN A 122 -16.34 -16.44 -9.51
CA ASN A 122 -16.95 -15.86 -10.71
C ASN A 122 -18.07 -14.88 -10.38
N GLU A 123 -18.82 -15.12 -9.32
CA GLU A 123 -19.83 -14.19 -8.82
C GLU A 123 -19.19 -12.89 -8.33
N VAL A 124 -18.16 -12.99 -7.47
CA VAL A 124 -17.40 -11.82 -7.01
C VAL A 124 -16.82 -11.03 -8.18
N ARG A 125 -16.25 -11.69 -9.19
CA ARG A 125 -15.74 -11.01 -10.40
C ARG A 125 -16.82 -10.20 -11.14
N ARG A 126 -18.03 -10.71 -11.19
CA ARG A 126 -19.16 -10.00 -11.84
C ARG A 126 -19.64 -8.80 -11.02
N MET A 127 -19.43 -8.82 -9.71
CA MET A 127 -19.81 -7.75 -8.79
C MET A 127 -18.73 -6.66 -8.65
N LEU A 128 -17.51 -6.92 -9.12
CA LEU A 128 -16.44 -5.91 -9.06
C LEU A 128 -16.83 -4.64 -9.83
N PRO A 129 -16.69 -3.45 -9.23
CA PRO A 129 -16.89 -2.20 -9.96
C PRO A 129 -15.79 -2.03 -11.03
N GLU A 130 -16.05 -1.17 -12.00
CA GLU A 130 -15.01 -0.74 -12.93
C GLU A 130 -13.87 -0.07 -12.15
N LEU A 131 -12.65 -0.58 -12.30
CA LEU A 131 -11.49 -0.10 -11.54
C LEU A 131 -11.04 1.28 -12.01
N PRO A 132 -10.33 2.06 -11.15
CA PRO A 132 -9.93 3.44 -11.45
C PRO A 132 -9.20 3.61 -12.78
N ASP A 133 -8.25 2.73 -13.10
CA ASP A 133 -7.48 2.83 -14.34
C ASP A 133 -8.34 2.57 -15.58
N ALA A 134 -9.20 1.55 -15.54
CA ALA A 134 -10.14 1.26 -16.62
C ALA A 134 -11.14 2.42 -16.83
N LYS A 135 -11.63 3.01 -15.73
CA LYS A 135 -12.53 4.17 -15.76
C LYS A 135 -11.85 5.41 -16.36
N ARG A 136 -10.61 5.68 -15.99
CA ARG A 136 -9.79 6.74 -16.60
C ARG A 136 -9.64 6.55 -18.11
N GLU A 137 -9.24 5.35 -18.53
CA GLU A 137 -9.06 5.03 -19.96
C GLU A 137 -10.37 5.19 -20.73
N ARG A 138 -11.48 4.74 -20.14
CA ARG A 138 -12.81 4.91 -20.72
C ARG A 138 -13.16 6.39 -20.89
N TRP A 139 -12.97 7.23 -19.88
CA TRP A 139 -13.29 8.65 -19.94
C TRP A 139 -12.42 9.41 -20.96
N VAL A 140 -11.14 9.08 -21.07
CA VAL A 140 -10.27 9.64 -22.12
C VAL A 140 -10.79 9.25 -23.50
N ARG A 141 -11.16 7.99 -23.69
CA ARG A 141 -11.63 7.47 -24.99
C ARG A 141 -13.03 7.98 -25.36
N GLU A 142 -13.97 7.96 -24.42
CA GLU A 142 -15.40 8.20 -24.70
C GLU A 142 -15.79 9.67 -24.55
N TYR A 143 -15.19 10.36 -23.59
CA TYR A 143 -15.53 11.76 -23.29
C TYR A 143 -14.43 12.75 -23.73
N GLY A 144 -13.30 12.28 -24.24
CA GLY A 144 -12.19 13.15 -24.68
C GLY A 144 -11.48 13.89 -23.55
N LEU A 145 -11.58 13.40 -22.30
CA LEU A 145 -10.89 14.01 -21.17
C LEU A 145 -9.38 13.93 -21.34
N LYS A 146 -8.68 14.95 -20.83
CA LYS A 146 -7.23 14.86 -20.64
C LYS A 146 -6.91 13.82 -19.56
N ALA A 147 -5.83 13.08 -19.73
CA ALA A 147 -5.44 12.00 -18.81
C ALA A 147 -5.28 12.47 -17.33
N ASP A 148 -4.77 13.69 -17.14
CA ASP A 148 -4.62 14.27 -15.80
C ASP A 148 -5.99 14.59 -15.16
N ALA A 149 -6.92 15.15 -15.91
CA ALA A 149 -8.27 15.43 -15.44
C ALA A 149 -9.01 14.13 -15.09
N ALA A 150 -8.92 13.11 -15.95
CA ALA A 150 -9.48 11.79 -15.71
C ALA A 150 -8.86 11.15 -14.45
N GLY A 151 -7.54 11.37 -14.24
CA GLY A 151 -6.83 10.90 -13.04
C GLY A 151 -7.34 11.54 -11.74
N VAL A 152 -7.61 12.84 -11.76
CA VAL A 152 -8.15 13.57 -10.60
C VAL A 152 -9.57 13.07 -10.27
N LEU A 153 -10.44 12.95 -11.27
CA LEU A 153 -11.82 12.47 -11.09
C LEU A 153 -11.87 11.01 -10.62
N ALA A 154 -10.96 10.16 -11.08
CA ALA A 154 -10.88 8.76 -10.67
C ALA A 154 -10.08 8.54 -9.37
N ALA A 155 -9.67 9.60 -8.66
CA ALA A 155 -8.97 9.46 -7.39
C ALA A 155 -9.91 9.11 -6.21
N ASP A 156 -11.19 9.47 -6.33
CA ASP A 156 -12.21 9.24 -5.32
C ASP A 156 -13.43 8.56 -5.94
N PRO A 157 -13.95 7.46 -5.34
CA PRO A 157 -15.06 6.71 -5.90
C PRO A 157 -16.35 7.52 -6.00
N ASP A 158 -16.67 8.36 -5.01
CA ASP A 158 -17.91 9.14 -4.98
C ASP A 158 -17.88 10.23 -6.07
N VAL A 159 -16.73 10.88 -6.26
CA VAL A 159 -16.51 11.85 -7.33
C VAL A 159 -16.61 11.18 -8.69
N ALA A 160 -16.05 9.99 -8.83
CA ALA A 160 -16.09 9.22 -10.07
C ALA A 160 -17.53 8.79 -10.45
N GLU A 161 -18.33 8.41 -9.47
CA GLU A 161 -19.73 8.04 -9.68
C GLU A 161 -20.57 9.24 -10.07
N LEU A 162 -20.39 10.36 -9.36
CA LEU A 162 -21.06 11.62 -9.68
C LEU A 162 -20.72 12.09 -11.09
N PHE A 163 -19.44 12.04 -11.47
CA PHE A 163 -19.03 12.41 -12.83
C PHE A 163 -19.67 11.51 -13.89
N ASP A 164 -19.67 10.19 -13.69
CA ASP A 164 -20.32 9.26 -14.63
C ASP A 164 -21.83 9.53 -14.78
N ALA A 165 -22.52 9.85 -13.68
CA ALA A 165 -23.94 10.19 -13.73
C ALA A 165 -24.18 11.48 -14.53
N LEU A 166 -23.44 12.55 -14.23
CA LEU A 166 -23.55 13.83 -14.93
C LEU A 166 -23.21 13.71 -16.43
N ALA A 167 -22.14 12.97 -16.76
CA ALA A 167 -21.73 12.80 -18.15
C ALA A 167 -22.78 12.04 -18.98
N ARG A 168 -23.48 11.07 -18.39
CA ARG A 168 -24.58 10.34 -19.05
C ARG A 168 -25.82 11.21 -19.22
N GLU A 169 -26.20 11.98 -18.20
CA GLU A 169 -27.40 12.81 -18.22
C GLU A 169 -27.26 14.02 -19.14
N SER A 170 -26.10 14.65 -19.16
CA SER A 170 -25.87 15.85 -19.99
C SER A 170 -25.82 15.56 -21.47
N GLY A 171 -25.47 14.33 -21.89
CA GLY A 171 -25.29 13.94 -23.28
C GLY A 171 -24.24 14.76 -24.04
N GLN A 172 -23.49 15.62 -23.33
CA GLN A 172 -22.45 16.45 -23.91
C GLN A 172 -21.08 15.85 -23.65
N PRO A 173 -20.17 15.85 -24.65
CA PRO A 173 -18.79 15.59 -24.35
C PRO A 173 -18.34 16.67 -23.35
N VAL A 174 -17.79 16.25 -22.24
CA VAL A 174 -17.27 17.16 -21.22
C VAL A 174 -16.17 17.97 -21.87
N ALA A 175 -16.46 19.22 -22.22
CA ALA A 175 -15.49 20.11 -22.80
C ALA A 175 -14.34 20.29 -21.79
N ALA A 176 -13.15 20.10 -22.28
CA ALA A 176 -11.91 20.20 -21.55
C ALA A 176 -11.67 21.58 -20.94
#